data_8d76c89dd3ec38ee51f373bf654a84aa
#
_entry.id   8d76c89dd3ec38ee51f373bf654a84aa
#
_cell.length_a   1.000
_cell.length_b   1.000
_cell.length_c   1.000
_cell.angle_alpha   90.00
_cell.angle_beta   90.00
_cell.angle_gamma   90.00
#
_symmetry.space_group_name_H-M   'P 1'
#
loop_
_entity.id
_entity.type
_entity.pdbx_description
1 polymer ?
#
loop_
_entity_poly.entity_id
_entity_poly.type
_entity_poly.pdbx_seq_one_letter_code
_entity_poly.pdbx_strand_id
1 'polypeptide(L)'
;MKENIKYMLKNWTAWDKKSLIYFFIRVPALVFQPIVTAYIPKAMIDCINEGATVARLTLVVALLSVLVVLTTWLAPFMQELLNGSARIIRMRYAVLAFEKNLNTDYTNIESPSGREKNKRAMEFYRSYYSGSADFLDSSNQFCVSIVGVITSLALIYKVNVIMILIILATCVCEFFLLKFLNGREKKTKDERSKIFVRFDYYYNLCRDFSAAKDIRLYGFTEYFMHAVAKIIYELEAINQKFMRQNLKVGGTRALLNLLRELVAYAYLTYLVCRGKLSVSDFIFYFGIITGFSNWILNAVYQYSNLERCCNDCAAFREFVESKDESENKPVVDFNGIESIEFKNVSFTYPSAEKSTINNMSFKVGKGENIAIVGENGAGKTTAVKLLCGLYYPTSGEILINSKSSRDFSSDSYFNLFSAVFQDYYFMPMTIAENVCTTSIYDKEKLFAAFEKAGISDKINTLSDKEKSYMIKDVYKDAVDFSGGEKQKLLLAKAIYKNVPVLILDEPTAALDPIAENELYLKYNEMTSGKISFFISHRLSSTRFCDRILFIKDGKIAESGTHEELMALKGSYYRMYQVQSYYYKENGGEAV
;
A
#
# COMPACT_ATOMS: atom_id res chain seq x y z
N MET A 1 -3.02 -8.31 19.84
CA MET A 1 -4.32 -8.91 19.46
C MET A 1 -5.52 -8.13 20.02
N LYS A 2 -5.69 -8.00 21.34
CA LYS A 2 -6.88 -7.36 21.95
C LYS A 2 -7.13 -5.92 21.43
N GLU A 3 -6.10 -5.10 21.33
CA GLU A 3 -6.21 -3.71 20.83
C GLU A 3 -6.61 -3.66 19.36
N ASN A 4 -6.06 -4.55 18.52
CA ASN A 4 -6.37 -4.59 17.09
C ASN A 4 -7.82 -5.07 16.85
N ILE A 5 -8.31 -6.04 17.64
CA ILE A 5 -9.73 -6.41 17.61
C ILE A 5 -10.60 -5.22 18.00
N LYS A 6 -10.24 -4.50 19.06
CA LYS A 6 -11.00 -3.30 19.49
C LYS A 6 -11.01 -2.22 18.40
N TYR A 7 -9.86 -2.00 17.74
CA TYR A 7 -9.74 -1.06 16.62
C TYR A 7 -10.65 -1.46 15.44
N MET A 8 -10.60 -2.72 15.01
CA MET A 8 -11.44 -3.21 13.92
C MET A 8 -12.94 -3.17 14.27
N LEU A 9 -13.33 -3.56 15.49
CA LEU A 9 -14.71 -3.49 15.94
C LEU A 9 -15.23 -2.04 16.04
N LYS A 10 -14.42 -1.11 16.55
CA LYS A 10 -14.77 0.31 16.61
C LYS A 10 -15.05 0.87 15.22
N ASN A 11 -14.17 0.61 14.26
CA ASN A 11 -14.32 1.07 12.89
C ASN A 11 -15.51 0.39 12.20
N TRP A 12 -15.68 -0.91 12.39
CA TRP A 12 -16.84 -1.63 11.87
C TRP A 12 -18.16 -1.02 12.36
N THR A 13 -18.31 -0.85 13.67
CA THR A 13 -19.54 -0.28 14.25
C THR A 13 -19.77 1.19 13.87
N ALA A 14 -18.70 1.95 13.63
CA ALA A 14 -18.80 3.33 13.16
C ALA A 14 -19.22 3.43 11.68
N TRP A 15 -18.73 2.53 10.84
CA TRP A 15 -18.93 2.62 9.39
C TRP A 15 -20.15 1.87 8.87
N ASP A 16 -20.51 0.73 9.51
CA ASP A 16 -21.67 -0.07 9.10
C ASP A 16 -22.33 -0.80 10.28
N LYS A 17 -23.28 -0.12 10.92
CA LYS A 17 -24.06 -0.70 12.02
C LYS A 17 -25.05 -1.78 11.56
N LYS A 18 -25.49 -1.75 10.28
CA LYS A 18 -26.51 -2.70 9.79
C LYS A 18 -25.97 -4.11 9.73
N SER A 19 -24.70 -4.27 9.45
CA SER A 19 -24.03 -5.58 9.40
C SER A 19 -24.05 -6.33 10.73
N LEU A 20 -24.19 -5.65 11.87
CA LEU A 20 -24.40 -6.29 13.17
C LEU A 20 -25.70 -7.09 13.20
N ILE A 21 -26.77 -6.59 12.57
CA ILE A 21 -28.04 -7.30 12.47
C ILE A 21 -27.85 -8.60 11.69
N TYR A 22 -27.18 -8.53 10.54
CA TYR A 22 -26.89 -9.71 9.71
C TYR A 22 -26.03 -10.72 10.47
N PHE A 23 -25.04 -10.23 11.19
CA PHE A 23 -24.16 -11.04 12.03
C PHE A 23 -24.95 -11.82 13.08
N PHE A 24 -25.81 -11.16 13.86
CA PHE A 24 -26.55 -11.80 14.94
C PHE A 24 -27.68 -12.71 14.46
N ILE A 25 -28.30 -12.46 13.31
CA ILE A 25 -29.30 -13.35 12.71
C ILE A 25 -28.66 -14.62 12.17
N ARG A 26 -27.47 -14.53 11.58
CA ARG A 26 -26.78 -15.67 10.98
C ARG A 26 -26.32 -16.69 12.03
N VAL A 27 -25.91 -16.25 13.22
CA VAL A 27 -25.41 -17.14 14.28
C VAL A 27 -26.45 -18.21 14.67
N PRO A 28 -27.68 -17.89 15.12
CA PRO A 28 -28.67 -18.91 15.44
C PRO A 28 -29.06 -19.74 14.22
N ALA A 29 -29.18 -19.16 13.03
CA ALA A 29 -29.53 -19.92 11.82
C ALA A 29 -28.56 -21.07 11.55
N LEU A 30 -27.24 -20.83 11.66
CA LEU A 30 -26.21 -21.86 11.47
C LEU A 30 -26.11 -22.86 12.62
N VAL A 31 -26.38 -22.44 13.88
CA VAL A 31 -26.30 -23.34 15.03
C VAL A 31 -27.53 -24.26 15.10
N PHE A 32 -28.73 -23.76 14.84
CA PHE A 32 -29.95 -24.56 14.93
C PHE A 32 -30.12 -25.54 13.77
N GLN A 33 -29.63 -25.22 12.58
CA GLN A 33 -29.78 -26.08 11.40
C GLN A 33 -29.33 -27.52 11.63
N PRO A 34 -28.09 -27.85 12.08
CA PRO A 34 -27.67 -29.24 12.28
C PRO A 34 -28.41 -29.92 13.45
N ILE A 35 -28.80 -29.15 14.49
CA ILE A 35 -29.55 -29.66 15.63
C ILE A 35 -30.94 -30.12 15.19
N VAL A 36 -31.65 -29.27 14.44
CA VAL A 36 -32.99 -29.62 13.89
C VAL A 36 -32.91 -30.80 12.93
N THR A 37 -31.88 -30.83 12.06
CA THR A 37 -31.64 -31.92 11.15
C THR A 37 -31.45 -33.26 11.89
N ALA A 38 -30.68 -33.26 12.99
CA ALA A 38 -30.50 -34.46 13.83
C ALA A 38 -31.75 -34.83 14.62
N TYR A 39 -32.64 -33.87 14.90
CA TYR A 39 -33.88 -34.10 15.64
C TYR A 39 -35.01 -34.72 14.79
N ILE A 40 -35.00 -34.52 13.48
CA ILE A 40 -36.05 -35.06 12.57
C ILE A 40 -36.20 -36.58 12.72
N PRO A 41 -35.13 -37.44 12.59
CA PRO A 41 -35.26 -38.89 12.75
C PRO A 41 -35.77 -39.28 14.16
N LYS A 42 -35.33 -38.57 15.21
CA LYS A 42 -35.84 -38.80 16.56
C LYS A 42 -37.34 -38.56 16.65
N ALA A 43 -37.82 -37.39 16.17
CA ALA A 43 -39.24 -37.07 16.19
C ALA A 43 -40.12 -38.05 15.42
N MET A 44 -39.58 -38.57 14.28
CA MET A 44 -40.26 -39.61 13.52
C MET A 44 -40.44 -40.91 14.31
N ILE A 45 -39.36 -41.41 14.92
CA ILE A 45 -39.39 -42.65 15.72
C ILE A 45 -40.27 -42.48 16.95
N ASP A 46 -40.21 -41.34 17.64
CA ASP A 46 -41.05 -41.06 18.80
C ASP A 46 -42.54 -41.07 18.38
N CYS A 47 -42.92 -40.43 17.27
CA CYS A 47 -44.30 -40.47 16.75
C CYS A 47 -44.76 -41.91 16.39
N ILE A 48 -43.87 -42.74 15.82
CA ILE A 48 -44.19 -44.13 15.50
C ILE A 48 -44.40 -44.95 16.78
N ASN A 49 -43.54 -44.77 17.79
CA ASN A 49 -43.62 -45.48 19.07
C ASN A 49 -44.87 -45.09 19.88
N GLU A 50 -45.33 -43.83 19.76
CA GLU A 50 -46.56 -43.34 20.34
C GLU A 50 -47.84 -43.78 19.60
N GLY A 51 -47.72 -44.51 18.46
CA GLY A 51 -48.86 -44.92 17.64
C GLY A 51 -49.59 -43.71 16.98
N ALA A 52 -48.85 -42.65 16.68
CA ALA A 52 -49.43 -41.44 16.09
C ALA A 52 -50.02 -41.70 14.70
N THR A 53 -51.07 -40.97 14.34
CA THR A 53 -51.66 -41.03 13.00
C THR A 53 -50.67 -40.57 11.92
N VAL A 54 -50.80 -41.11 10.71
CA VAL A 54 -49.97 -40.70 9.56
C VAL A 54 -50.03 -39.20 9.33
N ALA A 55 -51.20 -38.58 9.54
CA ALA A 55 -51.37 -37.12 9.44
C ALA A 55 -50.52 -36.33 10.47
N ARG A 56 -50.44 -36.82 11.73
CA ARG A 56 -49.58 -36.18 12.77
C ARG A 56 -48.08 -36.33 12.42
N LEU A 57 -47.69 -37.51 11.97
CA LEU A 57 -46.29 -37.76 11.53
C LEU A 57 -45.90 -36.84 10.38
N THR A 58 -46.72 -36.78 9.32
CA THR A 58 -46.46 -35.93 8.17
C THR A 58 -46.42 -34.45 8.55
N LEU A 59 -47.29 -33.99 9.45
CA LEU A 59 -47.27 -32.60 9.91
C LEU A 59 -45.99 -32.25 10.67
N VAL A 60 -45.53 -33.12 11.58
CA VAL A 60 -44.29 -32.87 12.37
C VAL A 60 -43.07 -32.84 11.44
N VAL A 61 -42.96 -33.79 10.52
CA VAL A 61 -41.86 -33.83 9.57
C VAL A 61 -41.89 -32.62 8.63
N ALA A 62 -43.07 -32.23 8.15
CA ALA A 62 -43.22 -31.06 7.29
C ALA A 62 -42.80 -29.78 8.01
N LEU A 63 -43.25 -29.57 9.26
CA LEU A 63 -42.85 -28.37 10.06
C LEU A 63 -41.34 -28.31 10.29
N LEU A 64 -40.71 -29.42 10.69
CA LEU A 64 -39.27 -29.47 10.92
C LEU A 64 -38.49 -29.30 9.62
N SER A 65 -38.97 -29.86 8.50
CA SER A 65 -38.35 -29.66 7.19
C SER A 65 -38.43 -28.21 6.72
N VAL A 66 -39.58 -27.56 6.91
CA VAL A 66 -39.70 -26.11 6.62
C VAL A 66 -38.70 -25.29 7.43
N LEU A 67 -38.52 -25.61 8.72
CA LEU A 67 -37.55 -24.93 9.56
C LEU A 67 -36.10 -25.13 9.06
N VAL A 68 -35.74 -26.34 8.63
CA VAL A 68 -34.42 -26.61 8.03
C VAL A 68 -34.25 -25.83 6.72
N VAL A 69 -35.26 -25.82 5.85
CA VAL A 69 -35.21 -25.03 4.60
C VAL A 69 -35.04 -23.55 4.87
N LEU A 70 -35.79 -23.00 5.83
CA LEU A 70 -35.68 -21.59 6.22
C LEU A 70 -34.27 -21.25 6.72
N THR A 71 -33.70 -22.05 7.62
CA THR A 71 -32.36 -21.81 8.15
C THR A 71 -31.29 -22.01 7.07
N THR A 72 -31.45 -22.99 6.19
CA THR A 72 -30.54 -23.25 5.05
C THR A 72 -30.56 -22.11 4.03
N TRP A 73 -31.69 -21.43 3.84
CA TRP A 73 -31.80 -20.26 2.98
C TRP A 73 -31.31 -18.99 3.66
N LEU A 74 -31.69 -18.78 4.94
CA LEU A 74 -31.40 -17.55 5.68
C LEU A 74 -29.90 -17.34 5.93
N ALA A 75 -29.17 -18.40 6.26
CA ALA A 75 -27.75 -18.30 6.60
C ALA A 75 -26.87 -17.82 5.42
N PRO A 76 -26.96 -18.39 4.19
CA PRO A 76 -26.25 -17.85 3.02
C PRO A 76 -26.71 -16.44 2.62
N PHE A 77 -28.01 -16.13 2.76
CA PHE A 77 -28.53 -14.81 2.45
C PHE A 77 -27.90 -13.75 3.37
N MET A 78 -27.84 -14.00 4.68
CA MET A 78 -27.16 -13.12 5.63
C MET A 78 -25.64 -13.03 5.35
N GLN A 79 -25.02 -14.12 4.87
CA GLN A 79 -23.61 -14.14 4.46
C GLN A 79 -23.34 -13.16 3.33
N GLU A 80 -24.18 -13.16 2.28
CA GLU A 80 -23.97 -12.24 1.15
C GLU A 80 -24.13 -10.78 1.56
N LEU A 81 -25.04 -10.46 2.48
CA LEU A 81 -25.14 -9.12 3.05
C LEU A 81 -23.89 -8.74 3.86
N LEU A 82 -23.34 -9.69 4.65
CA LEU A 82 -22.08 -9.47 5.37
C LEU A 82 -20.90 -9.29 4.41
N ASN A 83 -20.85 -10.05 3.32
CA ASN A 83 -19.83 -9.91 2.29
C ASN A 83 -19.89 -8.52 1.62
N GLY A 84 -21.09 -8.00 1.38
CA GLY A 84 -21.30 -6.64 0.91
C GLY A 84 -20.71 -5.59 1.88
N SER A 85 -21.01 -5.72 3.17
CA SER A 85 -20.46 -4.87 4.22
C SER A 85 -18.94 -4.97 4.32
N ALA A 86 -18.38 -6.18 4.24
CA ALA A 86 -16.95 -6.40 4.28
C ALA A 86 -16.21 -5.69 3.12
N ARG A 87 -16.80 -5.67 1.92
CA ARG A 87 -16.27 -4.93 0.77
C ARG A 87 -16.21 -3.42 1.03
N ILE A 88 -17.27 -2.85 1.59
CA ILE A 88 -17.33 -1.42 1.91
C ILE A 88 -16.30 -1.06 2.98
N ILE A 89 -16.21 -1.83 4.06
CA ILE A 89 -15.27 -1.61 5.15
C ILE A 89 -13.81 -1.69 4.65
N ARG A 90 -13.51 -2.68 3.80
CA ARG A 90 -12.21 -2.81 3.15
C ARG A 90 -11.83 -1.56 2.36
N MET A 91 -12.77 -1.01 1.56
CA MET A 91 -12.53 0.21 0.78
C MET A 91 -12.29 1.43 1.67
N ARG A 92 -12.97 1.52 2.82
CA ARG A 92 -12.71 2.60 3.79
C ARG A 92 -11.30 2.52 4.38
N TYR A 93 -10.79 1.33 4.69
CA TYR A 93 -9.39 1.16 5.08
C TYR A 93 -8.42 1.54 3.95
N ALA A 94 -8.76 1.21 2.71
CA ALA A 94 -7.96 1.64 1.56
C ALA A 94 -7.89 3.17 1.44
N VAL A 95 -9.02 3.87 1.68
CA VAL A 95 -9.06 5.35 1.69
C VAL A 95 -8.18 5.93 2.80
N LEU A 96 -8.21 5.37 4.02
CA LEU A 96 -7.33 5.82 5.12
C LEU A 96 -5.84 5.66 4.77
N ALA A 97 -5.47 4.52 4.15
CA ALA A 97 -4.10 4.31 3.71
C ALA A 97 -3.70 5.25 2.56
N PHE A 98 -4.63 5.53 1.65
CA PHE A 98 -4.42 6.47 0.55
C PHE A 98 -4.21 7.89 1.08
N GLU A 99 -5.05 8.35 2.01
CA GLU A 99 -4.90 9.64 2.67
C GLU A 99 -3.55 9.77 3.40
N LYS A 100 -3.13 8.71 4.12
CA LYS A 100 -1.81 8.68 4.76
C LYS A 100 -0.68 8.75 3.72
N ASN A 101 -0.77 8.02 2.61
CA ASN A 101 0.24 8.07 1.54
C ASN A 101 0.37 9.47 0.92
N LEU A 102 -0.72 10.21 0.79
CA LEU A 102 -0.68 11.56 0.22
C LEU A 102 -0.07 12.59 1.18
N ASN A 103 -0.23 12.41 2.49
CA ASN A 103 0.12 13.41 3.50
C ASN A 103 1.40 13.08 4.29
N THR A 104 1.94 11.86 4.18
CA THR A 104 3.14 11.45 4.92
C THR A 104 4.41 12.12 4.36
N ASP A 105 5.42 12.25 5.19
CA ASP A 105 6.73 12.76 4.77
C ASP A 105 7.31 11.96 3.60
N TYR A 106 7.95 12.65 2.67
CA TYR A 106 8.51 12.05 1.45
C TYR A 106 9.47 10.89 1.72
N THR A 107 10.22 10.95 2.81
CA THR A 107 11.13 9.89 3.28
C THR A 107 10.42 8.57 3.53
N ASN A 108 9.17 8.60 3.98
CA ASN A 108 8.36 7.42 4.26
C ASN A 108 7.88 6.71 2.98
N ILE A 109 7.87 7.42 1.85
CA ILE A 109 7.48 6.85 0.55
C ILE A 109 8.72 6.36 -0.23
N GLU A 110 9.80 7.15 -0.25
CA GLU A 110 10.97 6.85 -1.08
C GLU A 110 11.91 5.83 -0.43
N SER A 111 12.05 5.82 0.90
CA SER A 111 12.97 4.91 1.59
C SER A 111 12.57 3.44 1.43
N PRO A 112 13.53 2.50 1.33
CA PRO A 112 13.24 1.07 1.27
C PRO A 112 12.40 0.58 2.45
N SER A 113 12.69 1.07 3.67
CA SER A 113 11.94 0.74 4.89
C SER A 113 10.50 1.28 4.85
N GLY A 114 10.30 2.50 4.36
CA GLY A 114 8.97 3.09 4.20
C GLY A 114 8.13 2.34 3.16
N ARG A 115 8.73 2.00 2.02
CA ARG A 115 8.07 1.17 0.99
C ARG A 115 7.68 -0.21 1.51
N GLU A 116 8.53 -0.84 2.34
CA GLU A 116 8.22 -2.12 2.97
C GLU A 116 7.04 -2.00 3.96
N LYS A 117 7.03 -0.96 4.81
CA LYS A 117 5.92 -0.69 5.74
C LYS A 117 4.61 -0.47 5.00
N ASN A 118 4.62 0.35 3.95
CA ASN A 118 3.45 0.59 3.10
C ASN A 118 2.96 -0.72 2.44
N LYS A 119 3.87 -1.53 1.88
CA LYS A 119 3.53 -2.83 1.27
C LYS A 119 2.88 -3.77 2.29
N ARG A 120 3.42 -3.86 3.52
CA ARG A 120 2.82 -4.66 4.60
C ARG A 120 1.44 -4.14 5.01
N ALA A 121 1.27 -2.82 5.09
CA ALA A 121 -0.02 -2.21 5.40
C ALA A 121 -1.07 -2.50 4.32
N MET A 122 -0.68 -2.53 3.04
CA MET A 122 -1.56 -2.87 1.92
C MET A 122 -2.15 -4.28 2.03
N GLU A 123 -1.44 -5.25 2.60
CA GLU A 123 -1.93 -6.62 2.76
C GLU A 123 -3.23 -6.66 3.59
N PHE A 124 -3.45 -5.71 4.48
CA PHE A 124 -4.67 -5.62 5.29
C PHE A 124 -5.94 -5.34 4.47
N TYR A 125 -5.83 -4.63 3.33
CA TYR A 125 -6.98 -4.23 2.51
C TYR A 125 -6.88 -4.56 1.02
N ARG A 126 -5.79 -5.22 0.57
CA ARG A 126 -5.50 -5.44 -0.85
C ARG A 126 -6.54 -6.30 -1.58
N SER A 127 -7.07 -7.33 -0.94
CA SER A 127 -7.97 -8.30 -1.57
C SER A 127 -9.20 -8.59 -0.72
N TYR A 128 -10.16 -9.30 -1.31
CA TYR A 128 -11.34 -9.78 -0.58
C TYR A 128 -10.98 -10.74 0.56
N TYR A 129 -9.89 -11.50 0.43
CA TYR A 129 -9.37 -12.41 1.46
C TYR A 129 -8.34 -11.75 2.39
N SER A 130 -8.27 -10.43 2.38
CA SER A 130 -7.36 -9.68 3.26
C SER A 130 -7.92 -9.55 4.68
N GLY A 131 -7.06 -9.22 5.63
CA GLY A 131 -7.40 -9.16 7.05
C GLY A 131 -8.62 -8.28 7.37
N SER A 132 -8.83 -7.18 6.66
CA SER A 132 -9.97 -6.26 6.90
C SER A 132 -11.33 -6.82 6.47
N ALA A 133 -11.37 -7.57 5.37
CA ALA A 133 -12.60 -8.18 4.87
C ALA A 133 -12.90 -9.50 5.58
N ASP A 134 -11.87 -10.32 5.79
CA ASP A 134 -11.98 -11.64 6.40
C ASP A 134 -12.33 -11.57 7.90
N PHE A 135 -12.03 -10.45 8.56
CA PHE A 135 -12.32 -10.25 9.97
C PHE A 135 -13.80 -10.42 10.32
N LEU A 136 -14.72 -9.92 9.48
CA LEU A 136 -16.16 -10.03 9.73
C LEU A 136 -16.63 -11.48 9.66
N ASP A 137 -16.23 -12.20 8.60
CA ASP A 137 -16.62 -13.60 8.42
C ASP A 137 -15.99 -14.49 9.49
N SER A 138 -14.67 -14.35 9.72
CA SER A 138 -13.96 -15.11 10.76
C SER A 138 -14.54 -14.87 12.14
N SER A 139 -14.93 -13.63 12.47
CA SER A 139 -15.59 -13.31 13.76
C SER A 139 -16.96 -13.96 13.86
N ASN A 140 -17.76 -13.93 12.77
CA ASN A 140 -19.09 -14.55 12.76
C ASN A 140 -18.97 -16.08 12.92
N GLN A 141 -18.12 -16.72 12.13
CA GLN A 141 -17.89 -18.16 12.19
C GLN A 141 -17.31 -18.61 13.54
N PHE A 142 -16.46 -17.80 14.15
CA PHE A 142 -15.96 -18.04 15.50
C PHE A 142 -17.09 -18.01 16.53
N CYS A 143 -17.96 -17.00 16.49
CA CYS A 143 -19.14 -16.91 17.36
C CYS A 143 -20.10 -18.09 17.13
N VAL A 144 -20.40 -18.45 15.88
CA VAL A 144 -21.21 -19.63 15.52
C VAL A 144 -20.61 -20.89 16.16
N SER A 145 -19.30 -21.07 16.04
CA SER A 145 -18.60 -22.23 16.57
C SER A 145 -18.67 -22.30 18.11
N ILE A 146 -18.46 -21.17 18.78
CA ILE A 146 -18.55 -21.11 20.26
C ILE A 146 -19.99 -21.42 20.74
N VAL A 147 -20.99 -20.79 20.10
CA VAL A 147 -22.40 -21.06 20.45
C VAL A 147 -22.76 -22.52 20.13
N GLY A 148 -22.27 -23.07 19.00
CA GLY A 148 -22.44 -24.47 18.64
C GLY A 148 -21.82 -25.44 19.66
N VAL A 149 -20.61 -25.13 20.16
CA VAL A 149 -19.96 -25.91 21.23
C VAL A 149 -20.79 -25.86 22.51
N ILE A 150 -21.23 -24.67 22.95
CA ILE A 150 -22.01 -24.51 24.19
C ILE A 150 -23.34 -25.27 24.10
N THR A 151 -24.07 -25.14 22.99
CA THR A 151 -25.35 -25.82 22.80
C THR A 151 -25.19 -27.33 22.73
N SER A 152 -24.17 -27.84 22.04
CA SER A 152 -23.87 -29.27 21.96
C SER A 152 -23.48 -29.85 23.34
N LEU A 153 -22.64 -29.15 24.12
CA LEU A 153 -22.31 -29.55 25.49
C LEU A 153 -23.54 -29.61 26.40
N ALA A 154 -24.43 -28.63 26.31
CA ALA A 154 -25.66 -28.61 27.09
C ALA A 154 -26.60 -29.78 26.78
N LEU A 155 -26.62 -30.21 25.51
CA LEU A 155 -27.38 -31.38 25.06
C LEU A 155 -26.73 -32.70 25.53
N ILE A 156 -25.42 -32.85 25.35
CA ILE A 156 -24.66 -34.06 25.72
C ILE A 156 -24.62 -34.27 27.24
N TYR A 157 -24.61 -33.17 28.03
CA TYR A 157 -24.60 -33.25 29.50
C TYR A 157 -25.79 -34.04 30.05
N LYS A 158 -26.95 -34.01 29.38
CA LYS A 158 -28.16 -34.78 29.78
C LYS A 158 -27.96 -36.30 29.65
N VAL A 159 -26.97 -36.77 28.86
CA VAL A 159 -26.70 -38.20 28.70
C VAL A 159 -25.70 -38.68 29.73
N ASN A 160 -24.49 -38.16 29.74
CA ASN A 160 -23.44 -38.52 30.69
C ASN A 160 -22.23 -37.57 30.62
N VAL A 161 -21.68 -37.22 31.80
CA VAL A 161 -20.47 -36.39 31.93
C VAL A 161 -19.22 -37.08 31.37
N ILE A 162 -19.14 -38.43 31.45
CA ILE A 162 -18.00 -39.19 30.93
C ILE A 162 -17.80 -38.96 29.42
N MET A 163 -18.90 -38.89 28.66
CA MET A 163 -18.86 -38.56 27.23
C MET A 163 -18.20 -37.22 26.95
N ILE A 164 -18.55 -36.21 27.74
CA ILE A 164 -17.95 -34.87 27.61
C ILE A 164 -16.45 -34.93 27.82
N LEU A 165 -15.96 -35.66 28.83
CA LEU A 165 -14.52 -35.78 29.11
C LEU A 165 -13.77 -36.46 27.97
N ILE A 166 -14.32 -37.52 27.36
CA ILE A 166 -13.71 -38.22 26.21
C ILE A 166 -13.60 -37.28 25.01
N ILE A 167 -14.70 -36.56 24.71
CA ILE A 167 -14.73 -35.62 23.59
C ILE A 167 -13.73 -34.47 23.82
N LEU A 168 -13.68 -33.90 25.02
CA LEU A 168 -12.74 -32.82 25.36
C LEU A 168 -11.27 -33.30 25.26
N ALA A 169 -10.97 -34.50 25.71
CA ALA A 169 -9.61 -35.05 25.61
C ALA A 169 -9.14 -35.17 24.15
N THR A 170 -10.02 -35.68 23.27
CA THR A 170 -9.68 -35.78 21.83
C THR A 170 -9.56 -34.39 21.18
N CYS A 171 -10.40 -33.44 21.55
CA CYS A 171 -10.33 -32.06 21.05
C CYS A 171 -9.04 -31.34 21.50
N VAL A 172 -8.57 -31.58 22.70
CA VAL A 172 -7.27 -31.05 23.16
C VAL A 172 -6.12 -31.59 22.31
N CYS A 173 -6.12 -32.90 22.00
CA CYS A 173 -5.14 -33.48 21.10
C CYS A 173 -5.18 -32.84 19.70
N GLU A 174 -6.38 -32.67 19.13
CA GLU A 174 -6.57 -32.01 17.83
C GLU A 174 -6.10 -30.54 17.86
N PHE A 175 -6.36 -29.82 18.93
CA PHE A 175 -5.87 -28.43 19.10
C PHE A 175 -4.34 -28.36 19.03
N PHE A 176 -3.62 -29.24 19.72
CA PHE A 176 -2.16 -29.25 19.66
C PHE A 176 -1.63 -29.64 18.28
N LEU A 177 -2.29 -30.56 17.57
CA LEU A 177 -1.95 -30.90 16.20
C LEU A 177 -2.13 -29.70 15.25
N LEU A 178 -3.24 -28.96 15.36
CA LEU A 178 -3.50 -27.77 14.56
C LEU A 178 -2.49 -26.65 14.89
N LYS A 179 -2.19 -26.42 16.16
CA LYS A 179 -1.18 -25.44 16.59
C LYS A 179 0.20 -25.75 16.01
N PHE A 180 0.57 -27.01 15.97
CA PHE A 180 1.83 -27.47 15.37
C PHE A 180 1.85 -27.22 13.85
N LEU A 181 0.74 -27.47 13.13
CA LEU A 181 0.61 -27.16 11.71
C LEU A 181 0.71 -25.68 11.43
N ASN A 182 -0.05 -24.85 12.15
CA ASN A 182 -0.09 -23.40 11.96
C ASN A 182 1.29 -22.77 12.16
N GLY A 183 2.08 -23.26 13.13
CA GLY A 183 3.46 -22.81 13.32
C GLY A 183 4.38 -23.12 12.14
N ARG A 184 4.15 -24.24 11.46
CA ARG A 184 4.89 -24.62 10.24
C ARG A 184 4.39 -23.90 8.99
N GLU A 185 3.09 -23.67 8.90
CA GLU A 185 2.50 -22.89 7.83
C GLU A 185 3.08 -21.47 7.79
N LYS A 186 3.25 -20.84 8.97
CA LYS A 186 3.87 -19.52 9.07
C LYS A 186 5.29 -19.51 8.48
N LYS A 187 6.15 -20.48 8.84
CA LYS A 187 7.49 -20.60 8.25
C LYS A 187 7.45 -20.80 6.74
N THR A 188 6.57 -21.68 6.27
CA THR A 188 6.41 -21.94 4.82
C THR A 188 5.91 -20.72 4.09
N LYS A 189 5.01 -19.91 4.69
CA LYS A 189 4.54 -18.64 4.15
C LYS A 189 5.68 -17.63 4.01
N ASP A 190 6.57 -17.52 5.00
CA ASP A 190 7.74 -16.63 4.95
C ASP A 190 8.73 -17.06 3.85
N GLU A 191 8.98 -18.35 3.69
CA GLU A 191 9.81 -18.89 2.62
C GLU A 191 9.20 -18.61 1.24
N ARG A 192 7.90 -18.86 1.07
CA ARG A 192 7.16 -18.55 -0.16
C ARG A 192 7.19 -17.06 -0.49
N SER A 193 6.99 -16.19 0.52
CA SER A 193 6.97 -14.73 0.33
C SER A 193 8.26 -14.22 -0.31
N LYS A 194 9.43 -14.73 0.14
CA LYS A 194 10.73 -14.38 -0.45
C LYS A 194 10.84 -14.77 -1.93
N ILE A 195 10.25 -15.91 -2.29
CA ILE A 195 10.27 -16.40 -3.68
C ILE A 195 9.27 -15.61 -4.53
N PHE A 196 8.08 -15.30 -3.99
CA PHE A 196 7.08 -14.48 -4.67
C PHE A 196 7.57 -13.07 -4.99
N VAL A 197 8.42 -12.46 -4.15
CA VAL A 197 9.04 -11.15 -4.46
C VAL A 197 9.85 -11.23 -5.77
N ARG A 198 10.59 -12.32 -5.99
CA ARG A 198 11.33 -12.52 -7.26
C ARG A 198 10.39 -12.74 -8.43
N PHE A 199 9.33 -13.53 -8.24
CA PHE A 199 8.32 -13.77 -9.27
C PHE A 199 7.62 -12.46 -9.67
N ASP A 200 7.15 -11.69 -8.69
CA ASP A 200 6.50 -10.39 -8.90
C ASP A 200 7.41 -9.41 -9.66
N TYR A 201 8.72 -9.43 -9.38
CA TYR A 201 9.67 -8.61 -10.12
C TYR A 201 9.69 -8.94 -11.61
N TYR A 202 9.87 -10.22 -11.98
CA TYR A 202 9.84 -10.64 -13.38
C TYR A 202 8.48 -10.40 -14.04
N TYR A 203 7.41 -10.66 -13.32
CA TYR A 203 6.05 -10.44 -13.82
C TYR A 203 5.77 -8.97 -14.13
N ASN A 204 6.17 -8.06 -13.24
CA ASN A 204 6.01 -6.63 -13.43
C ASN A 204 6.94 -6.10 -14.52
N LEU A 205 8.18 -6.58 -14.60
CA LEU A 205 9.13 -6.20 -15.63
C LEU A 205 8.61 -6.54 -17.04
N CYS A 206 7.99 -7.71 -17.22
CA CYS A 206 7.40 -8.10 -18.51
C CYS A 206 6.20 -7.22 -18.93
N ARG A 207 5.58 -6.52 -17.98
CA ARG A 207 4.45 -5.59 -18.20
C ARG A 207 4.88 -4.14 -18.33
N ASP A 208 6.12 -3.84 -17.97
CA ASP A 208 6.68 -2.50 -18.07
C ASP A 208 6.96 -2.15 -19.54
N PHE A 209 6.30 -1.13 -20.03
CA PHE A 209 6.45 -0.65 -21.39
C PHE A 209 7.90 -0.19 -21.68
N SER A 210 8.56 0.39 -20.70
CA SER A 210 9.95 0.86 -20.85
C SER A 210 10.93 -0.28 -21.12
N ALA A 211 10.74 -1.44 -20.48
CA ALA A 211 11.56 -2.64 -20.66
C ALA A 211 11.18 -3.45 -21.90
N ALA A 212 9.98 -3.26 -22.46
CA ALA A 212 9.42 -4.10 -23.51
C ALA A 212 10.27 -4.12 -24.79
N LYS A 213 10.91 -3.00 -25.17
CA LYS A 213 11.79 -2.88 -26.33
C LYS A 213 13.09 -3.67 -26.12
N ASP A 214 13.71 -3.56 -24.95
CA ASP A 214 14.99 -4.19 -24.64
C ASP A 214 14.83 -5.72 -24.53
N ILE A 215 13.72 -6.17 -23.91
CA ILE A 215 13.38 -7.60 -23.86
C ILE A 215 13.33 -8.21 -25.27
N ARG A 216 12.76 -7.49 -26.25
CA ARG A 216 12.64 -7.97 -27.64
C ARG A 216 13.92 -7.85 -28.43
N LEU A 217 14.59 -6.70 -28.33
CA LEU A 217 15.83 -6.43 -29.10
C LEU A 217 16.97 -7.37 -28.70
N TYR A 218 17.10 -7.64 -27.40
CA TYR A 218 18.18 -8.48 -26.87
C TYR A 218 17.77 -9.94 -26.64
N GLY A 219 16.53 -10.33 -26.99
CA GLY A 219 16.08 -11.72 -26.92
C GLY A 219 16.01 -12.30 -25.51
N PHE A 220 15.67 -11.51 -24.48
CA PHE A 220 15.63 -11.97 -23.10
C PHE A 220 14.51 -12.96 -22.77
N THR A 221 13.64 -13.30 -23.72
CA THR A 221 12.49 -14.18 -23.51
C THR A 221 12.89 -15.54 -22.91
N GLU A 222 13.90 -16.20 -23.50
CA GLU A 222 14.36 -17.50 -23.03
C GLU A 222 14.95 -17.43 -21.62
N TYR A 223 15.77 -16.39 -21.36
CA TYR A 223 16.31 -16.15 -20.03
C TYR A 223 15.23 -15.98 -18.95
N PHE A 224 14.19 -15.17 -19.23
CA PHE A 224 13.10 -14.97 -18.29
C PHE A 224 12.26 -16.24 -18.09
N MET A 225 12.00 -16.99 -19.14
CA MET A 225 11.30 -18.28 -19.03
C MET A 225 12.07 -19.28 -18.17
N HIS A 226 13.38 -19.37 -18.32
CA HIS A 226 14.22 -20.19 -17.46
C HIS A 226 14.23 -19.71 -15.99
N ALA A 227 14.36 -18.39 -15.77
CA ALA A 227 14.31 -17.81 -14.43
C ALA A 227 12.98 -18.08 -13.72
N VAL A 228 11.85 -17.89 -14.43
CA VAL A 228 10.50 -18.16 -13.90
C VAL A 228 10.31 -19.66 -13.67
N ALA A 229 10.74 -20.52 -14.58
CA ALA A 229 10.67 -21.98 -14.41
C ALA A 229 11.42 -22.44 -13.14
N LYS A 230 12.62 -21.88 -12.88
CA LYS A 230 13.39 -22.15 -11.65
C LYS A 230 12.61 -21.72 -10.40
N ILE A 231 11.98 -20.54 -10.42
CA ILE A 231 11.15 -20.02 -9.32
C ILE A 231 9.95 -20.95 -9.06
N ILE A 232 9.27 -21.40 -10.12
CA ILE A 232 8.14 -22.34 -10.01
C ILE A 232 8.60 -23.66 -9.40
N TYR A 233 9.74 -24.19 -9.82
CA TYR A 233 10.31 -25.42 -9.25
C TYR A 233 10.63 -25.28 -7.76
N GLU A 234 11.23 -24.16 -7.33
CA GLU A 234 11.48 -23.85 -5.92
C GLU A 234 10.17 -23.78 -5.11
N LEU A 235 9.13 -23.12 -5.65
CA LEU A 235 7.80 -23.03 -5.03
C LEU A 235 7.15 -24.41 -4.91
N GLU A 236 7.25 -25.24 -5.98
CA GLU A 236 6.69 -26.58 -5.97
C GLU A 236 7.34 -27.48 -4.91
N ALA A 237 8.66 -27.43 -4.77
CA ALA A 237 9.38 -28.18 -3.74
C ALA A 237 8.90 -27.82 -2.31
N ILE A 238 8.70 -26.52 -2.04
CA ILE A 238 8.18 -26.06 -0.75
C ILE A 238 6.71 -26.53 -0.57
N ASN A 239 5.89 -26.42 -1.61
CA ASN A 239 4.50 -26.85 -1.58
C ASN A 239 4.37 -28.34 -1.34
N GLN A 240 5.17 -29.18 -2.02
CA GLN A 240 5.15 -30.63 -1.83
C GLN A 240 5.54 -31.01 -0.39
N LYS A 241 6.56 -30.36 0.19
CA LYS A 241 6.95 -30.58 1.59
C LYS A 241 5.81 -30.24 2.54
N PHE A 242 5.15 -29.10 2.33
CA PHE A 242 4.00 -28.68 3.14
C PHE A 242 2.80 -29.63 2.96
N MET A 243 2.50 -30.02 1.73
CA MET A 243 1.41 -30.96 1.41
C MET A 243 1.61 -32.33 2.10
N ARG A 244 2.83 -32.89 2.06
CA ARG A 244 3.15 -34.16 2.77
C ARG A 244 2.94 -34.04 4.29
N GLN A 245 3.23 -32.88 4.87
CA GLN A 245 2.97 -32.63 6.29
C GLN A 245 1.47 -32.53 6.59
N ASN A 246 0.72 -31.81 5.76
CA ASN A 246 -0.74 -31.71 5.87
C ASN A 246 -1.42 -33.08 5.76
N LEU A 247 -0.96 -33.92 4.84
CA LEU A 247 -1.47 -35.28 4.71
C LEU A 247 -1.22 -36.12 5.98
N LYS A 248 -0.03 -36.05 6.58
CA LYS A 248 0.26 -36.77 7.83
C LYS A 248 -0.64 -36.31 8.98
N VAL A 249 -0.79 -35.00 9.15
CA VAL A 249 -1.65 -34.44 10.22
C VAL A 249 -3.11 -34.71 9.93
N GLY A 250 -3.55 -34.60 8.65
CA GLY A 250 -4.89 -34.96 8.23
C GLY A 250 -5.22 -36.42 8.53
N GLY A 251 -4.29 -37.33 8.24
CA GLY A 251 -4.43 -38.76 8.59
C GLY A 251 -4.52 -39.02 10.10
N THR A 252 -3.63 -38.38 10.90
CA THR A 252 -3.69 -38.49 12.37
C THR A 252 -5.02 -37.96 12.91
N ARG A 253 -5.50 -36.84 12.35
CA ARG A 253 -6.79 -36.24 12.72
C ARG A 253 -7.97 -37.14 12.37
N ALA A 254 -7.97 -37.73 11.17
CA ALA A 254 -9.00 -38.69 10.78
C ALA A 254 -9.05 -39.89 11.72
N LEU A 255 -7.89 -40.41 12.14
CA LEU A 255 -7.79 -41.48 13.11
C LEU A 255 -8.33 -41.11 14.50
N LEU A 256 -7.99 -39.90 14.99
CA LEU A 256 -8.53 -39.40 16.28
C LEU A 256 -10.06 -39.25 16.21
N ASN A 257 -10.60 -38.74 15.10
CA ASN A 257 -12.02 -38.61 14.90
C ASN A 257 -12.72 -40.01 14.90
N LEU A 258 -12.14 -40.95 14.18
CA LEU A 258 -12.67 -42.34 14.10
C LEU A 258 -12.67 -42.97 15.50
N LEU A 259 -11.58 -42.89 16.25
CA LEU A 259 -11.49 -43.41 17.62
C LEU A 259 -12.54 -42.77 18.55
N ARG A 260 -12.72 -41.46 18.47
CA ARG A 260 -13.72 -40.75 19.26
C ARG A 260 -15.13 -41.20 18.94
N GLU A 261 -15.47 -41.26 17.65
CA GLU A 261 -16.79 -41.70 17.21
C GLU A 261 -17.06 -43.13 17.60
N LEU A 262 -16.06 -44.02 17.43
CA LEU A 262 -16.20 -45.45 17.82
C LEU A 262 -16.48 -45.59 19.32
N VAL A 263 -15.73 -44.87 20.18
CA VAL A 263 -15.95 -44.91 21.63
C VAL A 263 -17.32 -44.33 22.00
N ALA A 264 -17.71 -43.20 21.38
CA ALA A 264 -18.98 -42.54 21.61
C ALA A 264 -20.16 -43.47 21.20
N TYR A 265 -20.06 -44.07 20.04
CA TYR A 265 -21.12 -44.96 19.55
C TYR A 265 -21.22 -46.27 20.34
N ALA A 266 -20.07 -46.88 20.68
CA ALA A 266 -20.07 -48.08 21.55
C ALA A 266 -20.73 -47.77 22.89
N TYR A 267 -20.45 -46.59 23.49
CA TYR A 267 -21.05 -46.19 24.75
C TYR A 267 -22.56 -45.91 24.61
N LEU A 268 -22.99 -45.19 23.58
CA LEU A 268 -24.41 -44.95 23.31
C LEU A 268 -25.17 -46.29 23.08
N THR A 269 -24.58 -47.21 22.34
CA THR A 269 -25.15 -48.57 22.10
C THR A 269 -25.27 -49.34 23.43
N TYR A 270 -24.24 -49.30 24.30
CA TYR A 270 -24.30 -49.87 25.63
C TYR A 270 -25.46 -49.32 26.47
N LEU A 271 -25.71 -47.99 26.43
CA LEU A 271 -26.82 -47.39 27.15
C LEU A 271 -28.17 -47.83 26.61
N VAL A 272 -28.32 -48.00 25.30
CA VAL A 272 -29.55 -48.54 24.67
C VAL A 272 -29.78 -49.98 25.09
N CYS A 273 -28.76 -50.86 25.03
CA CYS A 273 -28.86 -52.24 25.45
C CYS A 273 -29.21 -52.41 26.93
N ARG A 274 -28.85 -51.44 27.78
CA ARG A 274 -29.22 -51.40 29.20
C ARG A 274 -30.59 -50.77 29.47
N GLY A 275 -31.31 -50.37 28.44
CA GLY A 275 -32.62 -49.72 28.55
C GLY A 275 -32.57 -48.28 29.18
N LYS A 276 -31.38 -47.68 29.28
CA LYS A 276 -31.19 -46.33 29.84
C LYS A 276 -31.35 -45.24 28.80
N LEU A 277 -31.36 -45.56 27.51
CA LEU A 277 -31.53 -44.63 26.41
C LEU A 277 -32.47 -45.25 25.34
N SER A 278 -33.37 -44.44 24.80
CA SER A 278 -34.23 -44.87 23.71
C SER A 278 -33.47 -44.94 22.39
N VAL A 279 -33.98 -45.73 21.44
CA VAL A 279 -33.38 -45.76 20.07
C VAL A 279 -33.51 -44.43 19.36
N SER A 280 -34.58 -43.69 19.59
CA SER A 280 -34.77 -42.33 19.06
C SER A 280 -33.76 -41.32 19.62
N ASP A 281 -33.49 -41.38 20.93
CA ASP A 281 -32.44 -40.57 21.57
C ASP A 281 -31.04 -40.92 21.08
N PHE A 282 -30.76 -42.23 20.85
CA PHE A 282 -29.48 -42.67 20.29
C PHE A 282 -29.18 -41.97 18.95
N ILE A 283 -30.13 -41.97 18.02
CA ILE A 283 -29.92 -41.32 16.71
C ILE A 283 -29.71 -39.82 16.85
N PHE A 284 -30.44 -39.15 17.74
CA PHE A 284 -30.27 -37.73 18.00
C PHE A 284 -28.87 -37.41 18.55
N TYR A 285 -28.45 -38.11 19.63
CA TYR A 285 -27.15 -37.87 20.23
C TYR A 285 -25.98 -38.29 19.32
N PHE A 286 -26.18 -39.27 18.45
CA PHE A 286 -25.22 -39.61 17.40
C PHE A 286 -24.92 -38.42 16.51
N GLY A 287 -25.97 -37.75 16.01
CA GLY A 287 -25.82 -36.52 15.17
C GLY A 287 -25.19 -35.37 15.93
N ILE A 288 -25.54 -35.15 17.21
CA ILE A 288 -24.96 -34.06 18.03
C ILE A 288 -23.47 -34.26 18.29
N ILE A 289 -23.02 -35.49 18.57
CA ILE A 289 -21.61 -35.80 18.85
C ILE A 289 -20.74 -35.58 17.60
N THR A 290 -21.22 -36.02 16.43
CA THR A 290 -20.54 -35.79 15.15
C THR A 290 -20.43 -34.28 14.87
N GLY A 291 -21.51 -33.53 15.09
CA GLY A 291 -21.54 -32.06 14.90
C GLY A 291 -20.61 -31.29 15.85
N PHE A 292 -20.52 -31.72 17.11
CA PHE A 292 -19.73 -31.07 18.14
C PHE A 292 -18.24 -30.89 17.77
N SER A 293 -17.66 -31.91 17.15
CA SER A 293 -16.26 -31.89 16.72
C SER A 293 -16.00 -30.83 15.66
N ASN A 294 -16.93 -30.71 14.73
CA ASN A 294 -16.82 -29.71 13.66
C ASN A 294 -16.84 -28.28 14.23
N TRP A 295 -17.64 -28.03 15.28
CA TRP A 295 -17.67 -26.73 15.95
C TRP A 295 -16.33 -26.38 16.60
N ILE A 296 -15.70 -27.32 17.33
CA ILE A 296 -14.39 -27.06 17.95
C ILE A 296 -13.32 -26.82 16.91
N LEU A 297 -13.27 -27.64 15.87
CA LEU A 297 -12.28 -27.50 14.82
C LEU A 297 -12.41 -26.17 14.07
N ASN A 298 -13.66 -25.79 13.78
CA ASN A 298 -13.92 -24.52 13.14
C ASN A 298 -13.56 -23.34 14.07
N ALA A 299 -13.85 -23.45 15.39
CA ALA A 299 -13.45 -22.43 16.36
C ALA A 299 -11.93 -22.21 16.37
N VAL A 300 -11.13 -23.27 16.37
CA VAL A 300 -9.66 -23.19 16.34
C VAL A 300 -9.18 -22.60 15.01
N TYR A 301 -9.76 -23.00 13.90
CA TYR A 301 -9.43 -22.46 12.58
C TYR A 301 -9.72 -20.95 12.50
N GLN A 302 -10.92 -20.54 12.93
CA GLN A 302 -11.30 -19.14 12.91
C GLN A 302 -10.51 -18.29 13.89
N TYR A 303 -10.12 -18.85 15.05
CA TYR A 303 -9.19 -18.17 15.95
C TYR A 303 -7.84 -17.86 15.27
N SER A 304 -7.30 -18.81 14.51
CA SER A 304 -6.06 -18.60 13.73
C SER A 304 -6.24 -17.52 12.65
N ASN A 305 -7.39 -17.52 11.97
CA ASN A 305 -7.70 -16.46 11.00
C ASN A 305 -7.81 -15.09 11.66
N LEU A 306 -8.46 -15.00 12.83
CA LEU A 306 -8.53 -13.75 13.60
C LEU A 306 -7.15 -13.27 14.06
N GLU A 307 -6.25 -14.20 14.44
CA GLU A 307 -4.86 -13.86 14.75
C GLU A 307 -4.15 -13.27 13.53
N ARG A 308 -4.33 -13.85 12.35
CA ARG A 308 -3.82 -13.33 11.09
C ARG A 308 -4.37 -11.93 10.78
N CYS A 309 -5.70 -11.74 10.87
CA CYS A 309 -6.32 -10.43 10.68
C CYS A 309 -5.77 -9.38 11.66
N CYS A 310 -5.49 -9.77 12.91
CA CYS A 310 -4.89 -8.88 13.90
C CYS A 310 -3.45 -8.50 13.56
N ASN A 311 -2.66 -9.42 13.00
CA ASN A 311 -1.28 -9.14 12.58
C ASN A 311 -1.27 -8.20 11.37
N ASP A 312 -2.13 -8.43 10.38
CA ASP A 312 -2.30 -7.56 9.21
C ASP A 312 -2.78 -6.16 9.65
N CYS A 313 -3.71 -6.09 10.61
CA CYS A 313 -4.19 -4.84 11.22
C CYS A 313 -3.07 -4.11 11.97
N ALA A 314 -2.18 -4.84 12.67
CA ALA A 314 -1.05 -4.22 13.36
C ALA A 314 -0.11 -3.50 12.39
N ALA A 315 0.23 -4.15 11.26
CA ALA A 315 1.06 -3.55 10.22
C ALA A 315 0.36 -2.33 9.57
N PHE A 316 -0.95 -2.42 9.35
CA PHE A 316 -1.75 -1.30 8.86
C PHE A 316 -1.73 -0.10 9.82
N ARG A 317 -1.95 -0.35 11.11
CA ARG A 317 -1.94 0.70 12.15
C ARG A 317 -0.55 1.31 12.30
N GLU A 318 0.52 0.50 12.30
CA GLU A 318 1.90 1.00 12.34
C GLU A 318 2.17 2.01 11.23
N PHE A 319 1.60 1.80 10.04
CA PHE A 319 1.73 2.72 8.92
C PHE A 319 0.83 3.95 9.07
N VAL A 320 -0.49 3.76 9.29
CA VAL A 320 -1.47 4.87 9.31
C VAL A 320 -1.31 5.76 10.54
N GLU A 321 -0.97 5.17 11.70
CA GLU A 321 -0.76 5.90 12.96
C GLU A 321 0.68 6.38 13.14
N SER A 322 1.59 6.16 12.15
CA SER A 322 2.95 6.67 12.21
C SER A 322 2.96 8.19 12.22
N LYS A 323 3.76 8.77 13.11
CA LYS A 323 3.94 10.21 13.19
C LYS A 323 4.92 10.67 12.12
N ASP A 324 4.61 11.77 11.48
CA ASP A 324 5.46 12.47 10.53
C ASP A 324 6.22 13.60 11.25
N GLU A 325 7.43 13.92 10.82
CA GLU A 325 8.20 15.05 11.40
C GLU A 325 7.51 16.39 11.16
N SER A 326 6.71 16.48 10.11
CA SER A 326 5.94 17.69 9.74
C SER A 326 4.60 17.83 10.48
N GLU A 327 4.20 16.83 11.26
CA GLU A 327 2.88 16.80 11.91
C GLU A 327 2.76 17.85 13.04
N ASN A 328 1.60 18.50 13.13
CA ASN A 328 1.26 19.49 14.17
C ASN A 328 2.15 20.77 14.20
N LYS A 329 2.80 21.11 13.09
CA LYS A 329 3.54 22.38 12.99
C LYS A 329 2.62 23.54 12.57
N PRO A 330 2.95 24.78 12.98
CA PRO A 330 2.13 25.93 12.64
C PRO A 330 2.14 26.21 11.13
N VAL A 331 0.98 26.58 10.62
CA VAL A 331 0.86 27.18 9.30
C VAL A 331 1.39 28.62 9.40
N VAL A 332 2.42 28.95 8.63
CA VAL A 332 3.02 30.28 8.60
C VAL A 332 2.84 30.87 7.21
N ASP A 333 2.26 32.04 7.16
CA ASP A 333 2.22 32.84 5.93
C ASP A 333 3.48 33.70 5.83
N PHE A 334 4.17 33.60 4.69
CA PHE A 334 5.39 34.34 4.45
C PHE A 334 5.10 35.59 3.63
N ASN A 335 5.33 36.76 4.20
CA ASN A 335 5.24 38.04 3.48
C ASN A 335 6.45 38.30 2.54
N GLY A 336 7.06 37.20 2.04
CA GLY A 336 8.25 37.23 1.19
C GLY A 336 9.45 36.52 1.82
N ILE A 337 10.42 36.14 0.99
CA ILE A 337 11.67 35.53 1.43
C ILE A 337 12.80 36.50 1.18
N GLU A 338 13.49 36.89 2.27
CA GLU A 338 14.65 37.78 2.23
C GLU A 338 15.96 36.98 2.16
N SER A 339 16.01 35.78 2.80
CA SER A 339 17.21 34.95 2.75
C SER A 339 16.92 33.48 2.99
N ILE A 340 17.75 32.63 2.38
CA ILE A 340 17.85 31.20 2.62
C ILE A 340 19.29 30.90 3.05
N GLU A 341 19.45 30.12 4.13
CA GLU A 341 20.77 29.78 4.66
C GLU A 341 20.90 28.31 4.99
N PHE A 342 21.90 27.64 4.44
CA PHE A 342 22.37 26.32 4.87
C PHE A 342 23.47 26.53 5.91
N LYS A 343 23.30 25.98 7.11
CA LYS A 343 24.21 26.12 8.21
C LYS A 343 24.72 24.76 8.67
N ASN A 344 25.95 24.44 8.28
CA ASN A 344 26.62 23.16 8.58
C ASN A 344 25.78 21.94 8.26
N VAL A 345 25.07 21.96 7.14
CA VAL A 345 24.13 20.90 6.74
C VAL A 345 24.87 19.64 6.31
N SER A 346 24.55 18.53 6.94
CA SER A 346 24.97 17.20 6.50
C SER A 346 23.75 16.29 6.33
N PHE A 347 23.84 15.37 5.35
CA PHE A 347 22.75 14.45 5.06
C PHE A 347 23.27 13.10 4.58
N THR A 348 22.66 12.03 5.13
CA THR A 348 22.89 10.64 4.74
C THR A 348 21.54 10.01 4.42
N TYR A 349 21.38 9.41 3.24
CA TYR A 349 20.17 8.67 2.91
C TYR A 349 19.97 7.48 3.88
N PRO A 350 18.73 7.12 4.24
CA PRO A 350 18.45 6.07 5.23
C PRO A 350 19.07 4.70 4.92
N SER A 351 19.36 4.43 3.65
CA SER A 351 19.97 3.17 3.17
C SER A 351 21.45 3.28 2.82
N ALA A 352 22.08 4.45 3.01
CA ALA A 352 23.47 4.70 2.64
C ALA A 352 24.39 4.69 3.88
N GLU A 353 25.59 4.14 3.72
CA GLU A 353 26.63 4.16 4.75
C GLU A 353 27.42 5.48 4.74
N LYS A 354 27.47 6.16 3.58
CA LYS A 354 28.23 7.40 3.42
C LYS A 354 27.30 8.60 3.32
N SER A 355 27.73 9.69 3.93
CA SER A 355 27.05 10.97 3.82
C SER A 355 27.13 11.52 2.39
N THR A 356 25.98 11.96 1.86
CA THR A 356 25.89 12.57 0.54
C THR A 356 26.16 14.06 0.58
N ILE A 357 25.77 14.74 1.67
CA ILE A 357 26.08 16.15 1.93
C ILE A 357 26.88 16.21 3.22
N ASN A 358 27.99 16.95 3.19
CA ASN A 358 28.97 16.99 4.27
C ASN A 358 29.25 18.45 4.69
N ASN A 359 28.67 18.89 5.82
CA ASN A 359 28.93 20.18 6.41
C ASN A 359 28.82 21.38 5.41
N MET A 360 27.76 21.37 4.61
CA MET A 360 27.50 22.36 3.58
C MET A 360 26.96 23.64 4.22
N SER A 361 27.59 24.79 3.91
CA SER A 361 27.18 26.12 4.42
C SER A 361 27.20 27.14 3.29
N PHE A 362 26.09 27.85 3.10
CA PHE A 362 25.96 28.99 2.19
C PHE A 362 24.73 29.81 2.55
N LYS A 363 24.69 31.04 2.10
CA LYS A 363 23.56 31.95 2.26
C LYS A 363 23.22 32.59 0.93
N VAL A 364 21.92 32.71 0.64
CA VAL A 364 21.37 33.32 -0.57
C VAL A 364 20.42 34.42 -0.17
N GLY A 365 20.56 35.59 -0.80
CA GLY A 365 19.69 36.74 -0.60
C GLY A 365 18.57 36.83 -1.62
N LYS A 366 17.61 37.72 -1.33
CA LYS A 366 16.47 38.00 -2.23
C LYS A 366 16.96 38.50 -3.60
N GLY A 367 16.39 37.97 -4.65
CA GLY A 367 16.71 38.35 -6.03
C GLY A 367 17.99 37.70 -6.56
N GLU A 368 18.70 36.88 -5.79
CA GLU A 368 19.94 36.22 -6.19
C GLU A 368 19.65 34.92 -6.98
N ASN A 369 20.28 34.79 -8.14
CA ASN A 369 20.23 33.62 -8.99
C ASN A 369 21.48 32.75 -8.79
N ILE A 370 21.33 31.55 -8.25
CA ILE A 370 22.43 30.66 -7.91
C ILE A 370 22.53 29.51 -8.90
N ALA A 371 23.68 29.29 -9.51
CA ALA A 371 23.98 28.06 -10.22
C ALA A 371 24.60 27.04 -9.27
N ILE A 372 24.06 25.82 -9.26
CA ILE A 372 24.63 24.66 -8.56
C ILE A 372 25.26 23.73 -9.61
N VAL A 373 26.57 23.58 -9.58
CA VAL A 373 27.33 22.76 -10.54
C VAL A 373 28.24 21.79 -9.81
N GLY A 374 28.71 20.76 -10.53
CA GLY A 374 29.60 19.74 -9.98
C GLY A 374 29.46 18.41 -10.73
N GLU A 375 30.33 17.48 -10.42
CA GLU A 375 30.33 16.14 -11.01
C GLU A 375 29.03 15.36 -10.72
N ASN A 376 28.79 14.28 -11.47
CA ASN A 376 27.68 13.37 -11.19
C ASN A 376 27.88 12.73 -9.81
N GLY A 377 26.81 12.69 -9.00
CA GLY A 377 26.88 12.15 -7.65
C GLY A 377 27.46 13.11 -6.60
N ALA A 378 27.85 14.34 -6.96
CA ALA A 378 28.39 15.32 -6.02
C ALA A 378 27.39 15.81 -4.94
N GLY A 379 26.09 15.51 -5.07
CA GLY A 379 25.05 15.89 -4.11
C GLY A 379 24.15 17.04 -4.54
N LYS A 380 24.20 17.50 -5.81
CA LYS A 380 23.42 18.66 -6.31
C LYS A 380 21.91 18.49 -6.12
N THR A 381 21.32 17.43 -6.67
CA THR A 381 19.88 17.14 -6.53
C THR A 381 19.49 16.88 -5.08
N THR A 382 20.40 16.28 -4.28
CA THR A 382 20.18 16.08 -2.83
C THR A 382 20.10 17.41 -2.08
N ALA A 383 20.97 18.36 -2.39
CA ALA A 383 20.93 19.70 -1.79
C ALA A 383 19.60 20.41 -2.11
N VAL A 384 19.09 20.27 -3.33
CA VAL A 384 17.79 20.84 -3.73
C VAL A 384 16.62 20.10 -3.06
N LYS A 385 16.66 18.78 -2.95
CA LYS A 385 15.62 18.03 -2.21
C LYS A 385 15.56 18.43 -0.74
N LEU A 386 16.72 18.69 -0.12
CA LEU A 386 16.82 19.25 1.25
C LEU A 386 16.25 20.68 1.32
N LEU A 387 16.60 21.53 0.35
CA LEU A 387 16.09 22.89 0.24
C LEU A 387 14.57 22.91 0.12
N CYS A 388 13.99 22.02 -0.68
CA CYS A 388 12.54 21.89 -0.85
C CYS A 388 11.83 21.28 0.37
N GLY A 389 12.55 20.79 1.39
CA GLY A 389 11.95 20.12 2.55
C GLY A 389 11.43 18.72 2.27
N LEU A 390 11.82 18.08 1.14
CA LEU A 390 11.52 16.68 0.85
C LEU A 390 12.32 15.74 1.78
N TYR A 391 13.46 16.20 2.24
CA TYR A 391 14.30 15.56 3.27
C TYR A 391 14.68 16.55 4.35
N TYR A 392 14.91 16.04 5.54
CA TYR A 392 15.45 16.81 6.66
C TYR A 392 16.95 16.52 6.83
N PRO A 393 17.78 17.54 7.13
CA PRO A 393 19.19 17.34 7.40
C PRO A 393 19.43 16.35 8.54
N THR A 394 20.45 15.48 8.40
CA THR A 394 20.90 14.60 9.49
C THR A 394 21.56 15.40 10.61
N SER A 395 22.30 16.47 10.24
CA SER A 395 22.86 17.47 11.17
C SER A 395 22.93 18.83 10.50
N GLY A 396 23.03 19.88 11.30
CA GLY A 396 22.92 21.28 10.82
C GLY A 396 21.47 21.68 10.59
N GLU A 397 21.24 22.84 10.02
CA GLU A 397 19.92 23.41 9.82
C GLU A 397 19.82 24.22 8.52
N ILE A 398 18.60 24.25 7.95
CA ILE A 398 18.23 25.11 6.83
C ILE A 398 17.33 26.21 7.38
N LEU A 399 17.71 27.45 7.15
CA LEU A 399 16.98 28.61 7.67
C LEU A 399 16.32 29.38 6.53
N ILE A 400 15.05 29.75 6.72
CA ILE A 400 14.31 30.69 5.88
C ILE A 400 14.04 31.94 6.71
N ASN A 401 14.54 33.10 6.29
CA ASN A 401 14.44 34.35 7.06
C ASN A 401 14.89 34.14 8.52
N SER A 402 16.01 33.43 8.74
CA SER A 402 16.59 33.10 10.06
C SER A 402 15.73 32.17 10.95
N LYS A 403 14.65 31.55 10.44
CA LYS A 403 13.85 30.51 11.13
C LYS A 403 14.12 29.14 10.55
N SER A 404 14.18 28.13 11.39
CA SER A 404 14.45 26.75 10.95
C SER A 404 13.34 26.21 10.03
N SER A 405 13.73 25.55 8.94
CA SER A 405 12.78 24.87 8.05
C SER A 405 11.94 23.82 8.77
N ARG A 406 12.44 23.29 9.88
CA ARG A 406 11.73 22.32 10.73
C ARG A 406 10.59 22.92 11.55
N ASP A 407 10.50 24.24 11.65
CA ASP A 407 9.48 24.91 12.45
C ASP A 407 8.17 25.18 11.69
N PHE A 408 8.15 24.84 10.38
CA PHE A 408 7.00 25.09 9.51
C PHE A 408 6.24 23.80 9.18
N SER A 409 4.93 23.92 8.97
CA SER A 409 4.15 22.83 8.37
C SER A 409 4.61 22.61 6.93
N SER A 410 4.53 21.33 6.46
CA SER A 410 4.93 20.99 5.09
C SER A 410 4.20 21.83 4.05
N ASP A 411 2.90 22.06 4.23
CA ASP A 411 2.10 22.86 3.29
C ASP A 411 2.61 24.30 3.18
N SER A 412 2.88 24.97 4.32
CA SER A 412 3.43 26.31 4.32
C SER A 412 4.81 26.36 3.65
N TYR A 413 5.63 25.36 3.93
CA TYR A 413 6.98 25.29 3.39
C TYR A 413 6.99 25.01 1.88
N PHE A 414 6.21 24.04 1.39
CA PHE A 414 6.11 23.73 -0.04
C PHE A 414 5.49 24.85 -0.88
N ASN A 415 4.68 25.69 -0.28
CA ASN A 415 4.15 26.88 -0.95
C ASN A 415 5.19 27.95 -1.25
N LEU A 416 6.38 27.89 -0.65
CA LEU A 416 7.49 28.80 -0.95
C LEU A 416 8.21 28.46 -2.24
N PHE A 417 8.12 27.22 -2.72
CA PHE A 417 8.94 26.69 -3.81
C PHE A 417 8.12 26.34 -5.03
N SER A 418 8.67 26.63 -6.19
CA SER A 418 8.29 26.00 -7.45
C SER A 418 9.52 25.30 -8.01
N ALA A 419 9.46 23.97 -8.06
CA ALA A 419 10.57 23.14 -8.51
C ALA A 419 10.21 22.40 -9.79
N VAL A 420 11.08 22.51 -10.79
CA VAL A 420 11.07 21.66 -11.98
C VAL A 420 12.23 20.68 -11.83
N PHE A 421 11.93 19.44 -11.48
CA PHE A 421 12.92 18.37 -11.36
C PHE A 421 13.18 17.70 -12.69
N GLN A 422 14.32 17.04 -12.82
CA GLN A 422 14.68 16.22 -13.98
C GLN A 422 13.69 15.06 -14.17
N ASP A 423 13.34 14.37 -13.06
CA ASP A 423 12.31 13.35 -13.02
C ASP A 423 10.96 13.97 -12.71
N TYR A 424 10.14 14.16 -13.73
CA TYR A 424 8.81 14.75 -13.58
C TYR A 424 7.71 13.76 -13.91
N TYR A 425 6.54 13.99 -13.33
CA TYR A 425 5.35 13.18 -13.57
C TYR A 425 4.13 14.07 -13.84
N PHE A 426 3.36 13.74 -14.88
CA PHE A 426 2.06 14.33 -15.11
C PHE A 426 0.98 13.40 -14.58
N MET A 427 0.00 13.98 -13.90
CA MET A 427 -1.12 13.25 -13.34
C MET A 427 -2.16 12.94 -14.43
N PRO A 428 -2.96 11.86 -14.29
CA PRO A 428 -4.05 11.54 -15.22
C PRO A 428 -5.23 12.52 -15.04
N MET A 429 -4.99 13.76 -15.39
CA MET A 429 -5.89 14.92 -15.29
C MET A 429 -5.82 15.74 -16.56
N THR A 430 -6.61 16.80 -16.63
CA THR A 430 -6.51 17.77 -17.73
C THR A 430 -5.19 18.55 -17.70
N ILE A 431 -4.83 19.17 -18.82
CA ILE A 431 -3.66 20.05 -18.91
C ILE A 431 -3.77 21.18 -17.89
N ALA A 432 -4.95 21.81 -17.80
CA ALA A 432 -5.18 22.88 -16.83
C ALA A 432 -4.96 22.43 -15.39
N GLU A 433 -5.51 21.29 -14.99
CA GLU A 433 -5.34 20.75 -13.64
C GLU A 433 -3.89 20.34 -13.33
N ASN A 434 -3.14 19.85 -14.31
CA ASN A 434 -1.71 19.55 -14.15
C ASN A 434 -0.87 20.82 -13.93
N VAL A 435 -1.25 21.94 -14.55
CA VAL A 435 -0.53 23.22 -14.43
C VAL A 435 -0.98 24.00 -13.19
N CYS A 436 -2.29 24.09 -12.96
CA CYS A 436 -2.85 24.88 -11.85
C CYS A 436 -2.89 24.11 -10.53
N THR A 437 -2.75 22.78 -10.54
CA THR A 437 -2.87 21.86 -9.39
C THR A 437 -4.24 21.88 -8.70
N THR A 438 -5.24 22.43 -9.35
CA THR A 438 -6.63 22.53 -8.87
C THR A 438 -7.61 22.53 -10.04
N SER A 439 -8.83 22.07 -9.82
CA SER A 439 -9.92 22.12 -10.80
C SER A 439 -10.55 23.51 -10.94
N ILE A 440 -10.35 24.38 -9.95
CA ILE A 440 -10.80 25.78 -9.97
C ILE A 440 -9.59 26.66 -10.24
N TYR A 441 -9.52 27.27 -11.41
CA TYR A 441 -8.37 28.05 -11.84
C TYR A 441 -8.77 29.34 -12.57
N ASP A 442 -7.88 30.33 -12.50
CA ASP A 442 -7.98 31.56 -13.28
C ASP A 442 -7.50 31.27 -14.72
N LYS A 443 -8.44 31.38 -15.66
CA LYS A 443 -8.21 31.05 -17.07
C LYS A 443 -7.27 32.04 -17.74
N GLU A 444 -7.37 33.34 -17.43
CA GLU A 444 -6.52 34.38 -18.02
C GLU A 444 -5.08 34.20 -17.58
N LYS A 445 -4.89 33.97 -16.28
CA LYS A 445 -3.58 33.66 -15.70
C LYS A 445 -2.97 32.38 -16.28
N LEU A 446 -3.78 31.34 -16.53
CA LEU A 446 -3.33 30.10 -17.13
C LEU A 446 -2.84 30.30 -18.58
N PHE A 447 -3.62 31.00 -19.40
CA PHE A 447 -3.23 31.26 -20.79
C PHE A 447 -2.01 32.20 -20.87
N ALA A 448 -1.90 33.19 -19.99
CA ALA A 448 -0.68 34.00 -19.86
C ALA A 448 0.53 33.15 -19.48
N ALA A 449 0.37 32.14 -18.62
CA ALA A 449 1.43 31.19 -18.28
C ALA A 449 1.82 30.31 -19.49
N PHE A 450 0.85 29.85 -20.29
CA PHE A 450 1.13 29.11 -21.53
C PHE A 450 1.90 29.96 -22.55
N GLU A 451 1.54 31.23 -22.72
CA GLU A 451 2.21 32.15 -23.62
C GLU A 451 3.66 32.39 -23.20
N LYS A 452 3.89 32.75 -21.93
CA LYS A 452 5.24 32.91 -21.38
C LYS A 452 6.09 31.65 -21.50
N ALA A 453 5.51 30.47 -21.28
CA ALA A 453 6.21 29.20 -21.44
C ALA A 453 6.43 28.81 -22.92
N GLY A 454 5.74 29.43 -23.88
CA GLY A 454 5.85 29.13 -25.29
C GLY A 454 5.18 27.81 -25.70
N ILE A 455 4.02 27.47 -25.08
CA ILE A 455 3.25 26.27 -25.37
C ILE A 455 1.85 26.60 -25.95
N SER A 456 1.46 27.88 -26.00
CA SER A 456 0.13 28.34 -26.41
C SER A 456 -0.28 27.82 -27.76
N ASP A 457 0.60 27.82 -28.77
CA ASP A 457 0.28 27.36 -30.13
C ASP A 457 -0.16 25.90 -30.10
N LYS A 458 0.58 25.04 -29.40
CA LYS A 458 0.24 23.63 -29.24
C LYS A 458 -1.11 23.44 -28.54
N ILE A 459 -1.34 24.15 -27.44
CA ILE A 459 -2.61 24.07 -26.69
C ILE A 459 -3.79 24.49 -27.59
N ASN A 460 -3.63 25.54 -28.41
CA ASN A 460 -4.66 26.04 -29.30
C ASN A 460 -5.01 25.10 -30.46
N THR A 461 -4.10 24.17 -30.83
CA THR A 461 -4.37 23.13 -31.84
C THR A 461 -5.21 21.98 -31.33
N LEU A 462 -5.36 21.84 -30.01
CA LEU A 462 -6.11 20.73 -29.39
C LEU A 462 -7.62 21.03 -29.42
N SER A 463 -8.45 19.99 -29.65
CA SER A 463 -9.92 20.11 -29.66
C SER A 463 -10.49 20.71 -28.40
N ASP A 464 -10.02 20.22 -27.23
CA ASP A 464 -10.49 20.63 -25.91
C ASP A 464 -9.52 21.60 -25.20
N LYS A 465 -8.48 22.08 -25.93
CA LYS A 465 -7.47 23.01 -25.44
C LYS A 465 -6.93 22.61 -24.05
N GLU A 466 -7.03 23.53 -23.07
CA GLU A 466 -6.59 23.33 -21.69
C GLU A 466 -7.32 22.21 -20.95
N LYS A 467 -8.48 21.78 -21.43
CA LYS A 467 -9.29 20.70 -20.84
C LYS A 467 -8.96 19.32 -21.40
N SER A 468 -8.06 19.22 -22.38
CA SER A 468 -7.59 17.93 -22.90
C SER A 468 -6.93 17.13 -21.80
N TYR A 469 -7.26 15.84 -21.70
CA TYR A 469 -6.65 14.93 -20.72
C TYR A 469 -5.22 14.56 -21.11
N MET A 470 -4.41 14.31 -20.11
CA MET A 470 -3.06 13.75 -20.24
C MET A 470 -3.09 12.27 -19.84
N ILE A 471 -2.09 11.48 -20.25
CA ILE A 471 -1.89 10.06 -19.91
C ILE A 471 -2.88 9.12 -20.62
N LYS A 472 -2.45 8.59 -21.76
CA LYS A 472 -3.22 7.65 -22.61
C LYS A 472 -3.54 6.32 -21.94
N ASP A 473 -2.76 5.90 -20.93
CA ASP A 473 -3.02 4.68 -20.18
C ASP A 473 -4.33 4.74 -19.37
N VAL A 474 -4.80 5.94 -19.07
CA VAL A 474 -6.05 6.17 -18.32
C VAL A 474 -7.18 6.66 -19.23
N TYR A 475 -6.88 7.58 -20.12
CA TYR A 475 -7.87 8.21 -21.02
C TYR A 475 -7.52 7.96 -22.48
N LYS A 476 -8.43 7.33 -23.25
CA LYS A 476 -8.19 6.97 -24.66
C LYS A 476 -7.91 8.18 -25.55
N ASP A 477 -8.60 9.30 -25.28
CA ASP A 477 -8.50 10.54 -26.04
C ASP A 477 -7.46 11.51 -25.47
N ALA A 478 -6.60 11.05 -24.56
CA ALA A 478 -5.54 11.86 -23.97
C ALA A 478 -4.51 12.28 -25.00
N VAL A 479 -3.98 13.50 -24.82
CA VAL A 479 -2.94 14.07 -25.66
C VAL A 479 -1.56 13.60 -25.17
N ASP A 480 -0.70 13.24 -26.10
CA ASP A 480 0.72 13.00 -25.83
C ASP A 480 1.54 14.21 -26.26
N PHE A 481 2.55 14.54 -25.44
CA PHE A 481 3.46 15.65 -25.66
C PHE A 481 4.87 15.14 -25.87
N SER A 482 5.60 15.80 -26.77
CA SER A 482 7.05 15.59 -26.91
C SER A 482 7.81 15.99 -25.64
N GLY A 483 9.05 15.55 -25.48
CA GLY A 483 9.88 15.92 -24.33
C GLY A 483 10.00 17.43 -24.11
N GLY A 484 10.21 18.19 -25.20
CA GLY A 484 10.28 19.66 -25.15
C GLY A 484 8.94 20.33 -24.81
N GLU A 485 7.81 19.82 -25.32
CA GLU A 485 6.48 20.32 -24.96
C GLU A 485 6.16 20.03 -23.48
N LYS A 486 6.56 18.86 -22.96
CA LYS A 486 6.43 18.52 -21.53
C LYS A 486 7.23 19.49 -20.65
N GLN A 487 8.46 19.85 -21.05
CA GLN A 487 9.26 20.85 -20.34
C GLN A 487 8.60 22.23 -20.34
N LYS A 488 8.02 22.66 -21.46
CA LYS A 488 7.26 23.92 -21.53
C LYS A 488 6.02 23.91 -20.64
N LEU A 489 5.32 22.77 -20.51
CA LEU A 489 4.21 22.63 -19.56
C LEU A 489 4.66 22.73 -18.09
N LEU A 490 5.80 22.13 -17.73
CA LEU A 490 6.39 22.27 -16.39
C LEU A 490 6.78 23.72 -16.09
N LEU A 491 7.29 24.42 -17.10
CA LEU A 491 7.58 25.84 -16.99
C LEU A 491 6.29 26.65 -16.80
N ALA A 492 5.24 26.36 -17.56
CA ALA A 492 3.93 27.01 -17.36
C ALA A 492 3.40 26.78 -15.94
N LYS A 493 3.56 25.57 -15.39
CA LYS A 493 3.23 25.25 -13.99
C LYS A 493 4.01 26.13 -12.99
N ALA A 494 5.31 26.32 -13.20
CA ALA A 494 6.14 27.16 -12.36
C ALA A 494 5.74 28.64 -12.44
N ILE A 495 5.41 29.13 -13.66
CA ILE A 495 4.93 30.51 -13.88
C ILE A 495 3.58 30.72 -13.21
N TYR A 496 2.64 29.77 -13.37
CA TYR A 496 1.30 29.88 -12.78
C TYR A 496 1.34 29.92 -11.26
N LYS A 497 2.18 29.07 -10.63
CA LYS A 497 2.34 29.04 -9.17
C LYS A 497 2.90 30.34 -8.63
N ASN A 498 3.82 30.99 -9.34
CA ASN A 498 4.39 32.33 -9.07
C ASN A 498 4.83 32.55 -7.62
N VAL A 499 5.73 31.71 -7.11
CA VAL A 499 6.21 31.70 -5.72
C VAL A 499 7.57 32.39 -5.59
N PRO A 500 8.02 32.70 -4.33
CA PRO A 500 9.27 33.43 -4.07
C PRO A 500 10.56 32.70 -4.46
N VAL A 501 10.57 31.36 -4.45
CA VAL A 501 11.75 30.55 -4.75
C VAL A 501 11.49 29.65 -5.95
N LEU A 502 12.31 29.79 -6.98
CA LEU A 502 12.28 28.97 -8.19
C LEU A 502 13.46 28.02 -8.22
N ILE A 503 13.20 26.75 -8.51
CA ILE A 503 14.22 25.72 -8.63
C ILE A 503 14.08 25.01 -9.97
N LEU A 504 15.19 24.91 -10.70
CA LEU A 504 15.26 24.33 -12.02
C LEU A 504 16.39 23.30 -12.04
N ASP A 505 16.03 22.01 -12.06
CA ASP A 505 16.98 20.90 -12.09
C ASP A 505 17.04 20.32 -13.51
N GLU A 506 18.11 20.68 -14.24
CA GLU A 506 18.37 20.27 -15.64
C GLU A 506 17.21 20.52 -16.61
N PRO A 507 16.66 21.72 -16.64
CA PRO A 507 15.41 21.99 -17.37
C PRO A 507 15.55 21.91 -18.91
N THR A 508 16.75 21.74 -19.43
CA THR A 508 17.06 21.78 -20.88
C THR A 508 17.56 20.45 -21.43
N ALA A 509 17.54 19.36 -20.65
CA ALA A 509 18.13 18.08 -21.04
C ALA A 509 17.57 17.48 -22.34
N ALA A 510 16.33 17.83 -22.73
CA ALA A 510 15.63 17.32 -23.93
C ALA A 510 15.49 18.36 -25.05
N LEU A 511 16.17 19.53 -24.95
CA LEU A 511 16.05 20.62 -25.93
C LEU A 511 17.28 20.71 -26.84
N ASP A 512 17.04 21.18 -28.06
CA ASP A 512 18.10 21.60 -28.96
C ASP A 512 18.73 22.95 -28.51
N PRO A 513 19.92 23.32 -28.99
CA PRO A 513 20.62 24.52 -28.52
C PRO A 513 19.86 25.85 -28.72
N ILE A 514 19.01 25.93 -29.75
CA ILE A 514 18.25 27.15 -30.07
C ILE A 514 17.08 27.27 -29.06
N ALA A 515 16.31 26.22 -28.90
CA ALA A 515 15.23 26.17 -27.91
C ALA A 515 15.76 26.33 -26.48
N GLU A 516 16.95 25.83 -26.19
CA GLU A 516 17.65 26.02 -24.92
C GLU A 516 17.93 27.50 -24.63
N ASN A 517 18.50 28.23 -25.61
CA ASN A 517 18.79 29.66 -25.43
C ASN A 517 17.52 30.50 -25.24
N GLU A 518 16.47 30.23 -26.01
CA GLU A 518 15.17 30.89 -25.82
C GLU A 518 14.60 30.63 -24.42
N LEU A 519 14.77 29.44 -23.92
CA LEU A 519 14.28 29.06 -22.60
C LEU A 519 15.06 29.77 -21.49
N TYR A 520 16.39 29.94 -21.63
CA TYR A 520 17.20 30.70 -20.68
C TYR A 520 16.81 32.18 -20.62
N LEU A 521 16.51 32.82 -21.74
CA LEU A 521 16.01 34.19 -21.76
C LEU A 521 14.69 34.31 -20.98
N LYS A 522 13.77 33.36 -21.17
CA LYS A 522 12.51 33.29 -20.42
C LYS A 522 12.72 33.05 -18.92
N TYR A 523 13.71 32.21 -18.54
CA TYR A 523 14.05 32.01 -17.14
C TYR A 523 14.55 33.29 -16.46
N ASN A 524 15.36 34.06 -17.14
CA ASN A 524 15.87 35.32 -16.61
C ASN A 524 14.74 36.32 -16.31
N GLU A 525 13.72 36.38 -17.15
CA GLU A 525 12.52 37.18 -16.89
C GLU A 525 11.72 36.68 -15.69
N MET A 526 11.63 35.33 -15.52
CA MET A 526 10.85 34.72 -14.44
C MET A 526 11.50 34.80 -13.07
N THR A 527 12.84 34.87 -13.02
CA THR A 527 13.63 34.93 -11.79
C THR A 527 13.76 36.34 -11.22
N SER A 528 13.39 37.34 -12.00
CA SER A 528 13.49 38.75 -11.56
C SER A 528 12.80 38.98 -10.21
N GLY A 529 13.57 39.42 -9.20
CA GLY A 529 13.11 39.69 -7.84
C GLY A 529 12.82 38.45 -6.98
N LYS A 530 13.12 37.26 -7.47
CA LYS A 530 12.99 35.98 -6.74
C LYS A 530 14.36 35.43 -6.39
N ILE A 531 14.37 34.45 -5.46
CA ILE A 531 15.54 33.60 -5.27
C ILE A 531 15.43 32.46 -6.25
N SER A 532 16.47 32.17 -7.04
CA SER A 532 16.47 31.05 -7.93
C SER A 532 17.69 30.14 -7.77
N PHE A 533 17.45 28.83 -7.90
CA PHE A 533 18.49 27.80 -7.95
C PHE A 533 18.43 27.07 -9.27
N PHE A 534 19.56 27.06 -9.94
CA PHE A 534 19.71 26.48 -11.26
C PHE A 534 20.73 25.36 -11.24
N ILE A 535 20.30 24.12 -11.45
CA ILE A 535 21.22 23.00 -11.58
C ILE A 535 21.40 22.72 -13.08
N SER A 536 22.64 22.73 -13.53
CA SER A 536 22.97 22.40 -14.90
C SER A 536 24.28 21.61 -15.00
N HIS A 537 24.28 20.65 -15.90
CA HIS A 537 25.48 19.99 -16.38
C HIS A 537 26.15 20.77 -17.53
N ARG A 538 25.45 21.75 -18.13
CA ARG A 538 25.96 22.60 -19.20
C ARG A 538 26.44 23.92 -18.61
N LEU A 539 27.77 24.08 -18.50
CA LEU A 539 28.36 25.26 -17.87
C LEU A 539 28.16 26.57 -18.67
N SER A 540 27.77 26.51 -19.93
CA SER A 540 27.35 27.69 -20.70
C SER A 540 26.18 28.43 -20.08
N SER A 541 25.26 27.70 -19.45
CA SER A 541 24.08 28.24 -18.79
C SER A 541 24.37 28.91 -17.44
N THR A 542 25.51 28.64 -16.82
CA THR A 542 25.84 29.22 -15.51
C THR A 542 26.19 30.72 -15.58
N ARG A 543 26.48 31.25 -16.78
CA ARG A 543 26.81 32.65 -17.00
C ARG A 543 25.64 33.60 -16.71
N PHE A 544 24.41 33.10 -16.71
CA PHE A 544 23.22 33.91 -16.39
C PHE A 544 22.95 34.02 -14.88
N CYS A 545 23.74 33.35 -14.05
CA CYS A 545 23.56 33.36 -12.61
C CYS A 545 24.54 34.35 -11.94
N ASP A 546 24.07 34.96 -10.87
CA ASP A 546 24.86 35.95 -10.11
C ASP A 546 26.02 35.26 -9.39
N ARG A 547 25.82 34.01 -8.95
CA ARG A 547 26.86 33.25 -8.24
C ARG A 547 26.75 31.75 -8.56
N ILE A 548 27.89 31.10 -8.59
CA ILE A 548 28.03 29.69 -8.84
C ILE A 548 28.53 29.01 -7.56
N LEU A 549 27.88 27.90 -7.18
CA LEU A 549 28.29 26.97 -6.13
C LEU A 549 28.78 25.69 -6.79
N PHE A 550 30.11 25.48 -6.78
CA PHE A 550 30.69 24.24 -7.28
C PHE A 550 30.75 23.22 -6.16
N ILE A 551 29.94 22.12 -6.31
CA ILE A 551 29.85 21.05 -5.33
C ILE A 551 30.78 19.90 -5.73
N LYS A 552 31.59 19.45 -4.77
CA LYS A 552 32.44 18.28 -4.85
C LYS A 552 32.41 17.50 -3.54
N ASP A 553 32.23 16.19 -3.62
CA ASP A 553 32.18 15.28 -2.46
C ASP A 553 31.21 15.75 -1.34
N GLY A 554 30.05 16.26 -1.75
CA GLY A 554 29.02 16.75 -0.82
C GLY A 554 29.34 18.10 -0.15
N LYS A 555 30.37 18.82 -0.58
CA LYS A 555 30.78 20.12 -0.03
C LYS A 555 30.82 21.19 -1.12
N ILE A 556 30.66 22.45 -0.74
CA ILE A 556 30.98 23.56 -1.62
C ILE A 556 32.50 23.68 -1.69
N ALA A 557 33.07 23.32 -2.83
CA ALA A 557 34.51 23.42 -3.06
C ALA A 557 34.93 24.79 -3.55
N GLU A 558 34.10 25.44 -4.37
CA GLU A 558 34.35 26.77 -4.92
C GLU A 558 33.02 27.56 -4.99
N SER A 559 33.07 28.86 -4.75
CA SER A 559 31.93 29.79 -4.85
C SER A 559 32.38 31.15 -5.36
N GLY A 560 31.68 31.69 -6.34
CA GLY A 560 31.97 32.99 -6.96
C GLY A 560 31.21 33.19 -8.25
N THR A 561 31.47 34.31 -8.93
CA THR A 561 30.99 34.56 -10.29
C THR A 561 31.72 33.67 -11.31
N HIS A 562 31.23 33.60 -12.54
CA HIS A 562 31.90 32.88 -13.62
C HIS A 562 33.34 33.37 -13.81
N GLU A 563 33.54 34.67 -13.85
CA GLU A 563 34.83 35.33 -14.05
C GLU A 563 35.82 35.02 -12.93
N GLU A 564 35.37 35.13 -11.67
CA GLU A 564 36.16 34.78 -10.50
C GLU A 564 36.62 33.31 -10.50
N LEU A 565 35.70 32.39 -10.78
CA LEU A 565 36.03 30.96 -10.80
C LEU A 565 36.93 30.59 -11.99
N MET A 566 36.79 31.26 -13.13
CA MET A 566 37.69 31.09 -14.27
C MET A 566 39.09 31.62 -13.95
N ALA A 567 39.21 32.73 -13.24
CA ALA A 567 40.49 33.30 -12.80
C ALA A 567 41.18 32.43 -11.75
N LEU A 568 40.40 31.77 -10.87
CA LEU A 568 40.90 30.86 -9.82
C LEU A 568 41.58 29.59 -10.39
N LYS A 569 41.27 29.21 -11.65
CA LYS A 569 41.77 28.00 -12.34
C LYS A 569 41.61 26.72 -11.54
N GLY A 570 40.55 26.64 -10.75
CA GLY A 570 40.19 25.52 -9.89
C GLY A 570 39.48 24.37 -10.61
N SER A 571 38.63 23.64 -9.88
CA SER A 571 37.86 22.52 -10.39
C SER A 571 36.76 22.97 -11.38
N TYR A 572 36.12 24.12 -11.11
CA TYR A 572 35.16 24.72 -12.04
C TYR A 572 35.81 25.05 -13.37
N TYR A 573 36.99 25.70 -13.38
CA TYR A 573 37.74 26.01 -14.59
C TYR A 573 38.08 24.76 -15.40
N ARG A 574 38.57 23.72 -14.75
CA ARG A 574 38.88 22.43 -15.44
C ARG A 574 37.66 21.83 -16.10
N MET A 575 36.55 21.81 -15.38
CA MET A 575 35.28 21.27 -15.91
C MET A 575 34.77 22.11 -17.08
N TYR A 576 34.88 23.44 -17.01
CA TYR A 576 34.52 24.35 -18.09
C TYR A 576 35.41 24.15 -19.34
N GLN A 577 36.71 24.01 -19.14
CA GLN A 577 37.66 23.75 -20.23
C GLN A 577 37.34 22.47 -20.97
N VAL A 578 37.08 21.38 -20.27
CA VAL A 578 36.71 20.10 -20.89
C VAL A 578 35.44 20.23 -21.71
N GLN A 579 34.41 20.89 -21.18
CA GLN A 579 33.17 21.09 -21.93
C GLN A 579 33.35 22.00 -23.13
N SER A 580 34.08 23.09 -23.00
CA SER A 580 34.30 24.04 -24.08
C SER A 580 35.17 23.45 -25.22
N TYR A 581 36.06 22.51 -24.92
CA TYR A 581 36.86 21.82 -25.92
C TYR A 581 35.98 21.04 -26.90
N TYR A 582 35.01 20.26 -26.39
CA TYR A 582 34.09 19.50 -27.23
C TYR A 582 33.19 20.40 -28.11
N TYR A 583 32.86 21.62 -27.64
CA TYR A 583 32.08 22.59 -28.42
C TYR A 583 32.93 23.33 -29.49
N LYS A 584 34.23 23.50 -29.26
CA LYS A 584 35.13 24.16 -30.21
C LYS A 584 35.58 23.23 -31.34
N GLU A 585 35.83 21.95 -31.07
CA GLU A 585 36.21 20.99 -32.12
C GLU A 585 35.06 20.60 -33.05
N ASN A 586 33.79 20.65 -32.58
CA ASN A 586 32.61 20.40 -33.43
C ASN A 586 32.11 21.64 -34.18
N GLY A 587 32.68 22.80 -33.92
CA GLY A 587 32.39 24.10 -34.56
C GLY A 587 33.53 24.61 -35.41
N GLY A 588 34.07 23.74 -36.28
CA GLY A 588 34.97 24.17 -37.32
C GLY A 588 34.27 25.17 -38.24
N GLU A 589 34.87 26.37 -38.38
CA GLU A 589 34.61 27.42 -39.36
C GLU A 589 33.14 27.94 -39.39
N ALA A 590 32.85 28.88 -38.51
CA ALA A 590 31.76 29.81 -38.74
C ALA A 590 32.17 30.79 -39.85
N VAL A 591 31.51 30.68 -40.98
CA VAL A 591 31.42 31.74 -41.99
C VAL A 591 30.55 32.86 -41.45
#